data_817b154a9b6c7b35266e94c282b735fa
#
_entry.id   817b154a9b6c7b35266e94c282b735fa
#
_cell.length_a   1.000
_cell.length_b   1.000
_cell.length_c   1.000
_cell.angle_alpha   90.00
_cell.angle_beta   90.00
_cell.angle_gamma   90.00
#
_symmetry.space_group_name_H-M   'P 1'
#
loop_
_entity.id
_entity.type
_entity.pdbx_description
1 polymer ?
#
loop_
_entity_poly.entity_id
_entity_poly.type
_entity_poly.pdbx_seq_one_letter_code
_entity_poly.pdbx_strand_id
1 'polypeptide(L)'
;YLSLEDVLSIAKAGDANGCYEALFTLGDKPEIKWNAAKDELNKFGFNSTHQYLIHCMKEVNESMTIFPHVNPGLMSKDEINDLKIHSPSGGIMIESFSKDIYSKGKPHYKTTTKFVDLRLETLNNALEIKYPMTTGLLLGLTETKEELINDIEQMVNVSKNNSSIQEIILQNFRAKVNTLMRNNAEITNDLFLRIIATIRIFVPGHISVQVPPNLSPDINLFLKSGINDLGGISPLTIDWVNPDHLWPNLEKLSIEVLKSNQVLKKRLPIYPGFIQKEWLNEIMFEKINNIIDTNGYPKE
;
A
#
# COMPACT_ATOMS: atom_id res chain seq x y z
N TYR A 1 -0.14 18.61 8.30
CA TYR A 1 -1.08 18.06 7.31
C TYR A 1 -1.08 18.91 6.04
N LEU A 2 -1.41 18.29 4.89
CA LEU A 2 -1.76 19.06 3.69
C LEU A 2 -3.11 19.76 3.90
N SER A 3 -3.27 20.95 3.36
CA SER A 3 -4.59 21.61 3.31
C SER A 3 -5.52 20.86 2.33
N LEU A 4 -6.84 21.03 2.47
CA LEU A 4 -7.79 20.46 1.50
C LEU A 4 -7.51 20.96 0.07
N GLU A 5 -7.14 22.22 -0.09
CA GLU A 5 -6.79 22.81 -1.39
C GLU A 5 -5.57 22.09 -2.02
N ASP A 6 -4.54 21.81 -1.23
CA ASP A 6 -3.35 21.07 -1.69
C ASP A 6 -3.73 19.63 -2.10
N VAL A 7 -4.54 18.94 -1.28
CA VAL A 7 -5.02 17.58 -1.56
C VAL A 7 -5.80 17.56 -2.89
N LEU A 8 -6.75 18.47 -3.07
CA LEU A 8 -7.56 18.55 -4.29
C LEU A 8 -6.72 18.93 -5.51
N SER A 9 -5.75 19.82 -5.35
CA SER A 9 -4.83 20.21 -6.42
C SER A 9 -4.01 19.02 -6.91
N ILE A 10 -3.43 18.24 -6.00
CA ILE A 10 -2.65 17.03 -6.33
C ILE A 10 -3.54 15.97 -6.99
N ALA A 11 -4.70 15.69 -6.42
CA ALA A 11 -5.62 14.70 -6.94
C ALA A 11 -6.16 15.09 -8.34
N LYS A 12 -6.50 16.35 -8.56
CA LYS A 12 -6.94 16.88 -9.86
C LYS A 12 -5.84 16.78 -10.92
N ALA A 13 -4.60 17.07 -10.55
CA ALA A 13 -3.47 16.90 -11.45
C ALA A 13 -3.27 15.41 -11.80
N GLY A 14 -3.44 14.49 -10.84
CA GLY A 14 -3.41 13.04 -11.06
C GLY A 14 -4.49 12.58 -12.02
N ASP A 15 -5.73 12.98 -11.77
CA ASP A 15 -6.89 12.66 -12.62
C ASP A 15 -6.68 13.13 -14.08
N ALA A 16 -6.23 14.38 -14.25
CA ALA A 16 -5.90 14.96 -15.56
C ALA A 16 -4.76 14.24 -16.30
N ASN A 17 -3.86 13.57 -15.58
CA ASN A 17 -2.78 12.74 -16.14
C ASN A 17 -3.16 11.24 -16.26
N GLY A 18 -4.44 10.91 -16.10
CA GLY A 18 -4.96 9.55 -16.27
C GLY A 18 -4.54 8.59 -15.17
N CYS A 19 -4.32 9.08 -13.95
CA CYS A 19 -4.21 8.25 -12.75
C CYS A 19 -5.60 7.77 -12.33
N TYR A 20 -5.66 6.55 -11.79
CA TYR A 20 -6.89 5.97 -11.24
C TYR A 20 -6.89 5.90 -9.72
N GLU A 21 -5.74 6.15 -9.10
CA GLU A 21 -5.55 6.06 -7.65
C GLU A 21 -5.02 7.37 -7.06
N ALA A 22 -5.70 7.86 -6.03
CA ALA A 22 -5.18 8.87 -5.11
C ALA A 22 -4.76 8.15 -3.81
N LEU A 23 -3.45 7.94 -3.64
CA LEU A 23 -2.91 7.28 -2.46
C LEU A 23 -2.81 8.26 -1.29
N PHE A 24 -3.63 8.03 -0.26
CA PHE A 24 -3.59 8.75 1.01
C PHE A 24 -2.69 8.01 2.00
N THR A 25 -1.42 8.39 2.06
CA THR A 25 -0.46 7.87 3.03
C THR A 25 -0.22 8.89 4.12
N LEU A 26 -0.40 8.51 5.37
CA LEU A 26 -0.33 9.43 6.51
C LEU A 26 0.24 8.77 7.78
N GLY A 27 0.56 9.60 8.77
CA GLY A 27 0.95 9.14 10.09
C GLY A 27 -0.24 8.50 10.83
N ASP A 28 0.06 7.51 11.66
CA ASP A 28 -0.92 6.79 12.47
C ASP A 28 -1.36 7.65 13.66
N LYS A 29 -2.51 8.31 13.53
CA LYS A 29 -3.17 9.14 14.55
C LYS A 29 -2.18 10.07 15.30
N PRO A 30 -1.42 10.92 14.58
CA PRO A 30 -0.37 11.73 15.19
C PRO A 30 -0.91 12.71 16.23
N GLU A 31 -2.18 13.13 16.16
CA GLU A 31 -2.86 13.98 17.13
C GLU A 31 -2.94 13.38 18.54
N ILE A 32 -2.87 12.05 18.67
CA ILE A 32 -2.84 11.40 19.97
C ILE A 32 -1.50 11.62 20.67
N LYS A 33 -0.42 11.70 19.89
CA LYS A 33 0.95 11.79 20.38
C LYS A 33 1.51 13.20 20.40
N TRP A 34 1.10 14.05 19.46
CA TRP A 34 1.69 15.35 19.18
C TRP A 34 0.66 16.48 19.24
N ASN A 35 0.82 17.41 20.20
CA ASN A 35 -0.05 18.58 20.31
C ASN A 35 -0.04 19.42 19.02
N ALA A 36 1.10 19.54 18.35
CA ALA A 36 1.18 20.27 17.08
C ALA A 36 0.26 19.70 16.00
N ALA A 37 0.16 18.37 15.90
CA ALA A 37 -0.75 17.72 14.96
C ALA A 37 -2.22 17.97 15.36
N LYS A 38 -2.53 17.91 16.66
CA LYS A 38 -3.87 18.22 17.17
C LYS A 38 -4.25 19.68 16.91
N ASP A 39 -3.35 20.61 17.15
CA ASP A 39 -3.59 22.05 16.94
C ASP A 39 -3.81 22.37 15.45
N GLU A 40 -3.11 21.66 14.56
CA GLU A 40 -3.28 21.81 13.13
C GLU A 40 -4.63 21.27 12.64
N LEU A 41 -5.05 20.08 13.11
CA LEU A 41 -6.40 19.54 12.83
C LEU A 41 -7.52 20.49 13.31
N ASN A 42 -7.36 21.05 14.51
CA ASN A 42 -8.32 22.01 15.05
C ASN A 42 -8.46 23.26 14.17
N LYS A 43 -7.38 23.74 13.53
CA LYS A 43 -7.43 24.86 12.56
C LYS A 43 -8.24 24.50 11.33
N PHE A 44 -8.26 23.24 10.93
CA PHE A 44 -9.08 22.73 9.82
C PHE A 44 -10.51 22.40 10.24
N GLY A 45 -10.83 22.50 11.55
CA GLY A 45 -12.16 22.20 12.10
C GLY A 45 -12.41 20.71 12.41
N PHE A 46 -11.35 19.91 12.53
CA PHE A 46 -11.44 18.47 12.80
C PHE A 46 -10.80 18.09 14.13
N ASN A 47 -11.30 17.01 14.75
CA ASN A 47 -10.79 16.50 16.01
C ASN A 47 -9.84 15.31 15.85
N SER A 48 -9.84 14.65 14.67
CA SER A 48 -8.99 13.50 14.40
C SER A 48 -8.51 13.47 12.94
N THR A 49 -7.35 12.85 12.73
CA THR A 49 -6.81 12.56 11.40
C THR A 49 -7.80 11.76 10.56
N HIS A 50 -8.54 10.81 11.16
CA HIS A 50 -9.54 10.00 10.50
C HIS A 50 -10.68 10.84 9.93
N GLN A 51 -11.25 11.77 10.72
CA GLN A 51 -12.31 12.68 10.26
C GLN A 51 -11.85 13.55 9.09
N TYR A 52 -10.63 14.09 9.19
CA TYR A 52 -10.07 14.91 8.12
C TYR A 52 -9.80 14.10 6.85
N LEU A 53 -9.29 12.86 6.99
CA LEU A 53 -9.10 11.94 5.87
C LEU A 53 -10.42 11.67 5.14
N ILE A 54 -11.49 11.35 5.86
CA ILE A 54 -12.83 11.12 5.29
C ILE A 54 -13.29 12.35 4.52
N HIS A 55 -13.15 13.55 5.09
CA HIS A 55 -13.49 14.79 4.43
C HIS A 55 -12.73 14.97 3.11
N CYS A 56 -11.42 14.80 3.10
CA CYS A 56 -10.61 14.90 1.89
C CYS A 56 -11.03 13.88 0.82
N MET A 57 -11.26 12.62 1.22
CA MET A 57 -11.69 11.57 0.28
C MET A 57 -13.07 11.85 -0.32
N LYS A 58 -14.00 12.37 0.48
CA LYS A 58 -15.33 12.77 0.01
C LYS A 58 -15.21 13.82 -1.09
N GLU A 59 -14.46 14.89 -0.84
CA GLU A 59 -14.25 15.97 -1.80
C GLU A 59 -13.59 15.50 -3.09
N VAL A 60 -12.61 14.58 -3.00
CA VAL A 60 -11.99 13.94 -4.17
C VAL A 60 -13.03 13.13 -4.96
N ASN A 61 -13.83 12.31 -4.28
CA ASN A 61 -14.84 11.48 -4.93
C ASN A 61 -15.96 12.29 -5.62
N GLU A 62 -16.34 13.45 -5.07
CA GLU A 62 -17.39 14.30 -5.61
C GLU A 62 -16.93 15.10 -6.82
N SER A 63 -15.64 15.38 -6.93
CA SER A 63 -15.10 16.30 -7.94
C SER A 63 -14.27 15.65 -9.05
N MET A 64 -13.92 14.34 -8.92
CA MET A 64 -12.96 13.68 -9.81
C MET A 64 -13.36 12.22 -10.10
N THR A 65 -12.64 11.61 -11.08
CA THR A 65 -12.82 10.20 -11.45
C THR A 65 -11.79 9.26 -10.81
N ILE A 66 -10.78 9.81 -10.15
CA ILE A 66 -9.75 9.08 -9.41
C ILE A 66 -10.32 8.51 -8.08
N PHE A 67 -9.82 7.35 -7.66
CA PHE A 67 -10.30 6.67 -6.45
C PHE A 67 -9.28 6.76 -5.31
N PRO A 68 -9.71 7.09 -4.09
CA PRO A 68 -8.85 7.02 -2.91
C PRO A 68 -8.40 5.58 -2.60
N HIS A 69 -7.13 5.41 -2.22
CA HIS A 69 -6.59 4.27 -1.51
C HIS A 69 -5.94 4.77 -0.23
N VAL A 70 -6.22 4.16 0.92
CA VAL A 70 -5.87 4.78 2.21
C VAL A 70 -4.95 3.92 3.06
N ASN A 71 -3.88 4.52 3.58
CA ASN A 71 -2.93 3.91 4.53
C ASN A 71 -2.82 4.75 5.81
N PRO A 72 -3.87 4.78 6.67
CA PRO A 72 -3.90 5.64 7.85
C PRO A 72 -3.25 5.02 9.10
N GLY A 73 -2.72 3.80 9.00
CA GLY A 73 -2.21 3.03 10.13
C GLY A 73 -3.27 2.12 10.75
N LEU A 74 -3.32 2.02 12.08
CA LEU A 74 -4.25 1.15 12.79
C LEU A 74 -5.70 1.63 12.64
N MET A 75 -6.59 0.68 12.36
CA MET A 75 -8.02 0.96 12.14
C MET A 75 -8.91 0.01 12.94
N SER A 76 -9.87 0.57 13.65
CA SER A 76 -11.01 -0.17 14.22
C SER A 76 -12.01 -0.55 13.13
N LYS A 77 -12.98 -1.42 13.46
CA LYS A 77 -14.07 -1.79 12.55
C LYS A 77 -14.92 -0.57 12.14
N ASP A 78 -15.21 0.32 13.08
CA ASP A 78 -16.00 1.53 12.81
C ASP A 78 -15.25 2.46 11.86
N GLU A 79 -13.95 2.69 12.10
CA GLU A 79 -13.12 3.48 11.21
C GLU A 79 -13.04 2.89 9.80
N ILE A 80 -12.94 1.56 9.65
CA ILE A 80 -12.95 0.90 8.34
C ILE A 80 -14.31 1.05 7.65
N ASN A 81 -15.42 0.93 8.38
CA ASN A 81 -16.76 1.15 7.83
C ASN A 81 -16.90 2.57 7.26
N ASP A 82 -16.43 3.57 8.00
CA ASP A 82 -16.47 4.96 7.55
C ASP A 82 -15.62 5.17 6.29
N LEU A 83 -14.40 4.63 6.27
CA LEU A 83 -13.49 4.73 5.11
C LEU A 83 -14.05 4.02 3.87
N LYS A 84 -14.67 2.84 4.04
CA LYS A 84 -15.26 2.04 2.96
C LYS A 84 -16.31 2.81 2.16
N ILE A 85 -16.94 3.82 2.75
CA ILE A 85 -17.91 4.67 2.05
C ILE A 85 -17.24 5.46 0.92
N HIS A 86 -15.99 5.88 1.13
CA HIS A 86 -15.29 6.82 0.26
C HIS A 86 -14.05 6.22 -0.43
N SER A 87 -13.64 5.02 -0.07
CA SER A 87 -12.45 4.36 -0.61
C SER A 87 -12.75 2.90 -0.94
N PRO A 88 -12.42 2.39 -2.14
CA PRO A 88 -12.65 0.99 -2.50
C PRO A 88 -11.65 0.02 -1.87
N SER A 89 -10.55 0.53 -1.32
CA SER A 89 -9.49 -0.28 -0.71
C SER A 89 -8.61 0.53 0.24
N GLY A 90 -7.90 -0.17 1.09
CA GLY A 90 -6.90 0.42 1.97
C GLY A 90 -5.70 -0.50 2.18
N GLY A 91 -4.78 -0.07 3.02
CA GLY A 91 -3.57 -0.83 3.28
C GLY A 91 -3.04 -0.65 4.70
N ILE A 92 -2.33 -1.66 5.15
CA ILE A 92 -1.49 -1.62 6.34
C ILE A 92 -0.32 -2.58 6.17
N MET A 93 0.90 -2.07 6.19
CA MET A 93 2.09 -2.88 6.02
C MET A 93 2.45 -3.59 7.33
N ILE A 94 2.53 -4.92 7.32
CA ILE A 94 3.06 -5.68 8.47
C ILE A 94 4.54 -5.38 8.67
N GLU A 95 5.30 -5.25 7.62
CA GLU A 95 6.73 -5.00 7.53
C GLU A 95 7.59 -6.19 8.01
N SER A 96 7.37 -6.70 9.22
CA SER A 96 8.03 -7.89 9.77
C SER A 96 7.20 -8.48 10.93
N PHE A 97 7.30 -9.78 11.13
CA PHE A 97 6.73 -10.49 12.28
C PHE A 97 7.74 -10.65 13.43
N SER A 98 9.00 -10.24 13.24
CA SER A 98 10.01 -10.29 14.29
C SER A 98 9.67 -9.30 15.41
N LYS A 99 9.71 -9.80 16.66
CA LYS A 99 9.53 -8.94 17.85
C LYS A 99 10.79 -8.18 18.21
N ASP A 100 11.95 -8.58 17.67
CA ASP A 100 13.22 -7.90 17.96
C ASP A 100 13.28 -6.49 17.38
N ILE A 101 12.58 -6.21 16.26
CA ILE A 101 12.52 -4.86 15.67
C ILE A 101 11.97 -3.77 16.59
N TYR A 102 11.31 -4.14 17.72
CA TYR A 102 10.80 -3.23 18.75
C TYR A 102 11.77 -3.02 19.90
N SER A 103 12.88 -3.78 19.97
CA SER A 103 13.89 -3.70 21.01
C SER A 103 14.65 -2.37 20.95
N LYS A 104 15.31 -1.99 22.07
CA LYS A 104 16.07 -0.75 22.14
C LYS A 104 17.18 -0.71 21.09
N GLY A 105 17.20 0.36 20.29
CA GLY A 105 18.16 0.55 19.20
C GLY A 105 17.71 -0.03 17.86
N LYS A 106 16.55 -0.70 17.80
CA LYS A 106 15.96 -1.26 16.58
C LYS A 106 14.97 -0.28 15.91
N PRO A 107 14.59 -0.52 14.63
CA PRO A 107 13.83 0.44 13.82
C PRO A 107 12.51 0.91 14.44
N HIS A 108 11.79 0.01 15.11
CA HIS A 108 10.45 0.30 15.66
C HIS A 108 10.44 0.51 17.18
N TYR A 109 11.61 0.79 17.77
CA TYR A 109 11.69 1.10 19.19
C TYR A 109 10.75 2.24 19.58
N LYS A 110 9.91 2.02 20.60
CA LYS A 110 8.88 2.97 21.09
C LYS A 110 7.78 3.34 20.09
N THR A 111 7.61 2.58 18.99
CA THR A 111 6.55 2.79 18.02
C THR A 111 5.48 1.71 18.17
N THR A 112 4.60 1.88 19.17
CA THR A 112 3.60 0.87 19.53
C THR A 112 2.59 0.57 18.42
N THR A 113 2.28 1.55 17.57
CA THR A 113 1.38 1.38 16.41
C THR A 113 1.97 0.49 15.31
N LYS A 114 3.26 0.13 15.42
CA LYS A 114 3.93 -0.82 14.54
C LYS A 114 3.88 -2.26 15.06
N PHE A 115 3.35 -2.52 16.26
CA PHE A 115 3.25 -3.89 16.78
C PHE A 115 2.43 -4.77 15.84
N VAL A 116 3.00 -5.93 15.53
CA VAL A 116 2.42 -6.84 14.54
C VAL A 116 1.02 -7.30 14.93
N ASP A 117 0.78 -7.58 16.21
CA ASP A 117 -0.51 -8.03 16.71
C ASP A 117 -1.63 -6.99 16.42
N LEU A 118 -1.34 -5.69 16.60
CA LEU A 118 -2.29 -4.60 16.31
C LEU A 118 -2.54 -4.43 14.80
N ARG A 119 -1.51 -4.67 13.98
CA ARG A 119 -1.65 -4.61 12.52
C ARG A 119 -2.43 -5.79 11.98
N LEU A 120 -2.24 -6.97 12.57
CA LEU A 120 -3.05 -8.15 12.27
C LEU A 120 -4.52 -7.96 12.70
N GLU A 121 -4.76 -7.30 13.83
CA GLU A 121 -6.11 -6.92 14.25
C GLU A 121 -6.78 -6.02 13.21
N THR A 122 -6.07 -5.02 12.68
CA THR A 122 -6.59 -4.18 11.59
C THR A 122 -6.94 -4.99 10.33
N LEU A 123 -6.09 -5.94 9.92
CA LEU A 123 -6.39 -6.83 8.79
C LEU A 123 -7.61 -7.73 9.07
N ASN A 124 -7.76 -8.22 10.29
CA ASN A 124 -8.92 -9.02 10.69
C ASN A 124 -10.21 -8.17 10.73
N ASN A 125 -10.12 -6.94 11.21
CA ASN A 125 -11.24 -6.00 11.15
C ASN A 125 -11.68 -5.75 9.70
N ALA A 126 -10.71 -5.58 8.79
CA ALA A 126 -10.99 -5.41 7.36
C ALA A 126 -11.65 -6.64 6.73
N LEU A 127 -11.25 -7.85 7.12
CA LEU A 127 -11.88 -9.10 6.70
C LEU A 127 -13.35 -9.14 7.10
N GLU A 128 -13.66 -8.84 8.36
CA GLU A 128 -15.04 -8.86 8.87
C GLU A 128 -15.93 -7.81 8.18
N ILE A 129 -15.38 -6.64 7.90
CA ILE A 129 -16.06 -5.53 7.21
C ILE A 129 -16.12 -5.73 5.69
N LYS A 130 -15.42 -6.73 5.15
CA LYS A 130 -15.27 -6.94 3.70
C LYS A 130 -14.67 -5.70 3.03
N TYR A 131 -13.48 -5.32 3.46
CA TYR A 131 -12.74 -4.20 2.91
C TYR A 131 -11.41 -4.68 2.32
N PRO A 132 -11.17 -4.50 1.00
CA PRO A 132 -9.96 -4.98 0.34
C PRO A 132 -8.71 -4.29 0.87
N MET A 133 -7.69 -5.08 1.22
CA MET A 133 -6.48 -4.59 1.86
C MET A 133 -5.21 -4.94 1.10
N THR A 134 -4.28 -3.99 1.07
CA THR A 134 -2.88 -4.19 0.72
C THR A 134 -2.06 -4.34 2.01
N THR A 135 -1.17 -5.32 2.03
CA THR A 135 -0.19 -5.51 3.12
C THR A 135 1.17 -5.90 2.55
N GLY A 136 2.15 -6.20 3.39
CA GLY A 136 3.45 -6.64 2.88
C GLY A 136 4.57 -6.67 3.90
N LEU A 137 5.76 -7.03 3.40
CA LEU A 137 6.99 -7.14 4.15
C LEU A 137 8.01 -6.10 3.69
N LEU A 138 8.80 -5.58 4.64
CA LEU A 138 9.99 -4.80 4.38
C LEU A 138 11.23 -5.67 4.62
N LEU A 139 11.75 -6.24 3.55
CA LEU A 139 12.82 -7.22 3.57
C LEU A 139 14.19 -6.56 3.80
N GLY A 140 14.91 -7.04 4.81
CA GLY A 140 16.17 -6.46 5.26
C GLY A 140 16.08 -5.68 6.57
N LEU A 141 14.89 -5.67 7.22
CA LEU A 141 14.76 -5.15 8.60
C LEU A 141 15.28 -6.13 9.65
N THR A 142 15.12 -7.44 9.40
CA THR A 142 15.55 -8.50 10.31
C THR A 142 17.02 -8.83 10.12
N GLU A 143 17.68 -9.25 11.21
CA GLU A 143 19.12 -9.49 11.22
C GLU A 143 19.49 -10.95 10.94
N THR A 144 18.58 -11.88 11.20
CA THR A 144 18.83 -13.31 11.09
C THR A 144 18.05 -13.95 9.96
N LYS A 145 18.58 -15.07 9.47
CA LYS A 145 17.91 -15.88 8.44
C LYS A 145 16.64 -16.54 8.99
N GLU A 146 16.66 -16.92 10.25
CA GLU A 146 15.52 -17.52 10.95
C GLU A 146 14.35 -16.56 11.05
N GLU A 147 14.60 -15.28 11.37
CA GLU A 147 13.57 -14.23 11.39
C GLU A 147 12.99 -14.00 10.00
N LEU A 148 13.82 -13.96 8.96
CA LEU A 148 13.37 -13.80 7.58
C LEU A 148 12.49 -14.99 7.14
N ILE A 149 12.85 -16.20 7.50
CA ILE A 149 12.03 -17.39 7.21
C ILE A 149 10.68 -17.29 7.94
N ASN A 150 10.71 -16.91 9.22
CA ASN A 150 9.49 -16.69 9.99
C ASN A 150 8.59 -15.60 9.34
N ASP A 151 9.15 -14.48 8.90
CA ASP A 151 8.40 -13.42 8.21
C ASP A 151 7.67 -13.96 6.97
N ILE A 152 8.34 -14.78 6.17
CA ILE A 152 7.76 -15.41 4.97
C ILE A 152 6.65 -16.39 5.36
N GLU A 153 6.89 -17.28 6.30
CA GLU A 153 5.91 -18.29 6.76
C GLU A 153 4.67 -17.62 7.34
N GLN A 154 4.82 -16.62 8.20
CA GLN A 154 3.71 -15.91 8.80
C GLN A 154 2.93 -15.11 7.76
N MET A 155 3.57 -14.44 6.80
CA MET A 155 2.89 -13.74 5.71
C MET A 155 2.07 -14.70 4.85
N VAL A 156 2.61 -15.87 4.52
CA VAL A 156 1.87 -16.93 3.81
C VAL A 156 0.67 -17.39 4.61
N ASN A 157 0.82 -17.62 5.93
CA ASN A 157 -0.28 -18.03 6.79
C ASN A 157 -1.39 -16.97 6.88
N VAL A 158 -1.02 -15.71 7.06
CA VAL A 158 -1.98 -14.58 7.08
C VAL A 158 -2.72 -14.51 5.75
N SER A 159 -2.02 -14.60 4.62
CA SER A 159 -2.63 -14.53 3.29
C SER A 159 -3.63 -15.65 3.00
N LYS A 160 -3.41 -16.85 3.55
CA LYS A 160 -4.34 -17.99 3.41
C LYS A 160 -5.58 -17.87 4.27
N ASN A 161 -5.49 -17.16 5.39
CA ASN A 161 -6.57 -17.06 6.38
C ASN A 161 -7.33 -15.72 6.31
N ASN A 162 -6.88 -14.78 5.50
CA ASN A 162 -7.53 -13.48 5.37
C ASN A 162 -7.84 -13.16 3.90
N SER A 163 -9.08 -13.40 3.49
CA SER A 163 -9.56 -13.18 2.13
C SER A 163 -9.78 -11.70 1.76
N SER A 164 -9.58 -10.75 2.67
CA SER A 164 -9.60 -9.32 2.34
C SER A 164 -8.28 -8.85 1.72
N ILE A 165 -7.21 -9.64 1.81
CA ILE A 165 -5.93 -9.29 1.23
C ILE A 165 -5.98 -9.46 -0.29
N GLN A 166 -5.90 -8.34 -1.01
CA GLN A 166 -5.85 -8.31 -2.47
C GLN A 166 -4.42 -8.28 -3.01
N GLU A 167 -3.46 -7.78 -2.20
CA GLU A 167 -2.11 -7.52 -2.63
C GLU A 167 -1.10 -7.67 -1.48
N ILE A 168 0.04 -8.28 -1.80
CA ILE A 168 1.21 -8.34 -0.92
C ILE A 168 2.36 -7.59 -1.59
N ILE A 169 2.83 -6.53 -0.94
CA ILE A 169 4.00 -5.76 -1.36
C ILE A 169 5.26 -6.36 -0.72
N LEU A 170 6.23 -6.72 -1.56
CA LEU A 170 7.57 -7.09 -1.13
C LEU A 170 8.50 -5.93 -1.41
N GLN A 171 8.83 -5.19 -0.36
CA GLN A 171 9.71 -4.03 -0.47
C GLN A 171 11.09 -4.38 0.08
N ASN A 172 12.13 -4.09 -0.70
CA ASN A 172 13.50 -4.20 -0.23
C ASN A 172 13.88 -2.94 0.59
N PHE A 173 14.45 -3.17 1.77
CA PHE A 173 15.01 -2.11 2.60
C PHE A 173 16.09 -1.36 1.82
N ARG A 174 16.08 -0.03 1.92
CA ARG A 174 17.11 0.87 1.41
C ARG A 174 17.67 1.70 2.54
N ALA A 175 18.99 1.61 2.75
CA ALA A 175 19.69 2.34 3.80
C ALA A 175 19.72 3.85 3.47
N LYS A 176 19.25 4.68 4.40
CA LYS A 176 19.18 6.13 4.22
C LYS A 176 20.25 6.81 5.06
N VAL A 177 21.02 7.72 4.45
CA VAL A 177 22.19 8.39 5.05
C VAL A 177 21.87 9.12 6.37
N ASN A 178 20.67 9.64 6.53
CA ASN A 178 20.25 10.43 7.70
C ASN A 178 19.53 9.59 8.76
N THR A 179 19.67 8.25 8.74
CA THR A 179 19.02 7.37 9.71
C THR A 179 20.04 6.56 10.52
N LEU A 180 19.60 5.98 11.63
CA LEU A 180 20.42 5.08 12.44
C LEU A 180 20.81 3.81 11.66
N MET A 181 20.01 3.42 10.67
CA MET A 181 20.23 2.24 9.83
C MET A 181 21.09 2.52 8.57
N ARG A 182 21.73 3.68 8.46
CA ARG A 182 22.53 4.06 7.28
C ARG A 182 23.63 3.07 6.87
N ASN A 183 24.09 2.28 7.82
CA ASN A 183 25.15 1.27 7.60
C ASN A 183 24.63 -0.16 7.59
N ASN A 184 23.30 -0.37 7.64
CA ASN A 184 22.74 -1.71 7.59
C ASN A 184 22.89 -2.27 6.17
N ALA A 185 23.19 -3.57 6.08
CA ALA A 185 23.25 -4.25 4.80
C ALA A 185 21.86 -4.32 4.15
N GLU A 186 21.80 -4.03 2.87
CA GLU A 186 20.60 -4.24 2.07
C GLU A 186 20.51 -5.70 1.63
N ILE A 187 19.29 -6.15 1.39
CA ILE A 187 19.06 -7.50 0.86
C ILE A 187 19.66 -7.63 -0.55
N THR A 188 20.35 -8.75 -0.83
CA THR A 188 20.89 -9.02 -2.15
C THR A 188 19.77 -9.31 -3.16
N ASN A 189 19.97 -8.96 -4.43
CA ASN A 189 18.99 -9.25 -5.48
C ASN A 189 18.68 -10.75 -5.58
N ASP A 190 19.66 -11.63 -5.50
CA ASP A 190 19.45 -13.09 -5.55
C ASP A 190 18.53 -13.58 -4.42
N LEU A 191 18.77 -13.15 -3.18
CA LEU A 191 17.91 -13.51 -2.07
C LEU A 191 16.51 -12.93 -2.24
N PHE A 192 16.40 -11.69 -2.71
CA PHE A 192 15.10 -11.04 -2.95
C PHE A 192 14.28 -11.80 -4.01
N LEU A 193 14.88 -12.18 -5.14
CA LEU A 193 14.24 -12.99 -6.18
C LEU A 193 13.73 -14.34 -5.63
N ARG A 194 14.52 -15.00 -4.79
CA ARG A 194 14.11 -16.27 -4.13
C ARG A 194 12.92 -16.07 -3.20
N ILE A 195 12.88 -14.97 -2.44
CA ILE A 195 11.76 -14.64 -1.56
C ILE A 195 10.49 -14.38 -2.38
N ILE A 196 10.59 -13.62 -3.46
CA ILE A 196 9.45 -13.37 -4.37
C ILE A 196 8.90 -14.71 -4.87
N ALA A 197 9.76 -15.59 -5.40
CA ALA A 197 9.35 -16.89 -5.92
C ALA A 197 8.70 -17.75 -4.83
N THR A 198 9.24 -17.75 -3.61
CA THR A 198 8.69 -18.48 -2.48
C THR A 198 7.31 -17.95 -2.12
N ILE A 199 7.15 -16.65 -1.95
CA ILE A 199 5.86 -16.02 -1.66
C ILE A 199 4.86 -16.35 -2.77
N ARG A 200 5.23 -16.21 -4.05
CA ARG A 200 4.32 -16.49 -5.17
C ARG A 200 3.83 -17.95 -5.21
N ILE A 201 4.68 -18.92 -4.84
CA ILE A 201 4.31 -20.33 -4.83
C ILE A 201 3.29 -20.64 -3.72
N PHE A 202 3.42 -20.02 -2.56
CA PHE A 202 2.66 -20.40 -1.36
C PHE A 202 1.45 -19.53 -1.06
N VAL A 203 1.38 -18.28 -1.57
CA VAL A 203 0.20 -17.43 -1.39
C VAL A 203 -0.93 -17.82 -2.34
N PRO A 204 -2.20 -17.57 -1.96
CA PRO A 204 -3.34 -17.82 -2.84
C PRO A 204 -3.22 -17.11 -4.20
N GLY A 205 -3.65 -17.78 -5.27
CA GLY A 205 -3.48 -17.29 -6.64
C GLY A 205 -4.20 -15.97 -6.97
N HIS A 206 -5.24 -15.64 -6.21
CA HIS A 206 -5.98 -14.38 -6.39
C HIS A 206 -5.28 -13.16 -5.78
N ILE A 207 -4.28 -13.37 -4.91
CA ILE A 207 -3.52 -12.29 -4.31
C ILE A 207 -2.41 -11.87 -5.26
N SER A 208 -2.32 -10.59 -5.56
CA SER A 208 -1.21 -10.05 -6.33
C SER A 208 0.06 -9.90 -5.48
N VAL A 209 1.20 -10.20 -6.08
CA VAL A 209 2.51 -9.97 -5.49
C VAL A 209 3.16 -8.80 -6.21
N GLN A 210 3.37 -7.72 -5.46
CA GLN A 210 3.92 -6.47 -5.96
C GLN A 210 5.35 -6.26 -5.49
N VAL A 211 6.16 -5.64 -6.36
CA VAL A 211 7.46 -5.06 -6.02
C VAL A 211 7.52 -3.63 -6.54
N PRO A 212 7.92 -2.64 -5.71
CA PRO A 212 8.06 -1.26 -6.16
C PRO A 212 9.13 -1.11 -7.26
N PRO A 213 8.79 -0.61 -8.46
CA PRO A 213 9.70 -0.63 -9.61
C PRO A 213 10.82 0.41 -9.49
N ASN A 214 10.65 1.46 -8.70
CA ASN A 214 11.69 2.45 -8.42
C ASN A 214 12.81 1.91 -7.51
N LEU A 215 12.54 0.87 -6.73
CA LEU A 215 13.51 0.22 -5.85
C LEU A 215 14.13 -1.04 -6.49
N SER A 216 13.70 -1.42 -7.68
CA SER A 216 14.01 -2.71 -8.29
C SER A 216 14.62 -2.50 -9.67
N PRO A 217 15.96 -2.71 -9.82
CA PRO A 217 16.68 -2.30 -11.04
C PRO A 217 16.42 -3.20 -12.25
N ASP A 218 15.95 -4.44 -12.04
CA ASP A 218 15.74 -5.42 -13.13
C ASP A 218 14.34 -6.06 -13.06
N ILE A 219 13.36 -5.34 -13.63
CA ILE A 219 11.96 -5.76 -13.65
C ILE A 219 11.78 -7.14 -14.32
N ASN A 220 12.55 -7.48 -15.34
CA ASN A 220 12.42 -8.77 -16.02
C ASN A 220 12.72 -9.95 -15.10
N LEU A 221 13.73 -9.84 -14.23
CA LEU A 221 14.03 -10.88 -13.25
C LEU A 221 12.92 -11.00 -12.21
N PHE A 222 12.36 -9.89 -11.75
CA PHE A 222 11.26 -9.88 -10.79
C PHE A 222 9.98 -10.50 -11.38
N LEU A 223 9.62 -10.16 -12.62
CA LEU A 223 8.50 -10.78 -13.35
C LEU A 223 8.68 -12.29 -13.48
N LYS A 224 9.88 -12.76 -13.86
CA LYS A 224 10.21 -14.19 -13.93
C LYS A 224 10.16 -14.89 -12.57
N SER A 225 10.36 -14.16 -11.49
CA SER A 225 10.25 -14.68 -10.12
C SER A 225 8.81 -14.72 -9.60
N GLY A 226 7.84 -14.19 -10.35
CA GLY A 226 6.42 -14.38 -10.08
C GLY A 226 5.65 -13.17 -9.56
N ILE A 227 6.22 -11.95 -9.63
CA ILE A 227 5.40 -10.76 -9.43
C ILE A 227 4.43 -10.59 -10.59
N ASN A 228 3.28 -9.99 -10.31
CA ASN A 228 2.26 -9.66 -11.29
C ASN A 228 1.69 -8.24 -11.09
N ASP A 229 2.33 -7.44 -10.24
CA ASP A 229 1.98 -6.04 -10.03
C ASP A 229 3.24 -5.20 -9.76
N LEU A 230 3.20 -3.94 -10.18
CA LEU A 230 4.28 -2.96 -10.01
C LEU A 230 3.86 -1.78 -9.12
N GLY A 231 2.64 -1.85 -8.57
CA GLY A 231 2.08 -0.83 -7.68
C GLY A 231 1.71 0.48 -8.33
N GLY A 232 1.53 1.47 -7.50
CA GLY A 232 1.22 2.83 -7.94
C GLY A 232 2.49 3.56 -8.40
N ILE A 233 2.52 3.93 -9.67
CA ILE A 233 3.59 4.75 -10.26
C ILE A 233 3.03 6.14 -10.51
N SER A 234 3.56 7.15 -9.79
CA SER A 234 3.09 8.52 -9.94
C SER A 234 3.83 9.24 -11.09
N PRO A 235 3.11 9.83 -12.05
CA PRO A 235 3.71 10.72 -13.03
C PRO A 235 4.00 12.12 -12.49
N LEU A 236 3.53 12.46 -11.29
CA LEU A 236 3.50 13.83 -10.76
C LEU A 236 4.26 13.99 -9.45
N THR A 237 4.14 13.03 -8.55
CA THR A 237 4.73 13.11 -7.22
C THR A 237 5.93 12.19 -7.12
N ILE A 238 6.89 12.56 -6.28
CA ILE A 238 7.99 11.66 -5.92
C ILE A 238 7.48 10.57 -4.97
N ASP A 239 8.25 9.52 -4.81
CA ASP A 239 8.07 8.59 -3.69
C ASP A 239 8.53 9.27 -2.40
N TRP A 240 7.59 9.73 -1.57
CA TRP A 240 7.90 10.43 -0.31
C TRP A 240 8.58 9.54 0.73
N VAL A 241 8.47 8.23 0.57
CA VAL A 241 9.18 7.27 1.43
C VAL A 241 10.62 7.07 0.95
N ASN A 242 10.84 7.03 -0.37
CA ASN A 242 12.15 6.84 -0.99
C ASN A 242 12.44 7.94 -2.03
N PRO A 243 12.61 9.21 -1.62
CA PRO A 243 12.68 10.34 -2.53
C PRO A 243 13.91 10.32 -3.45
N ASP A 244 14.95 9.58 -3.07
CA ASP A 244 16.17 9.41 -3.88
C ASP A 244 15.99 8.38 -5.02
N HIS A 245 14.85 7.68 -5.07
CA HIS A 245 14.52 6.68 -6.08
C HIS A 245 13.36 7.17 -6.95
N LEU A 246 13.68 7.69 -8.12
CA LEU A 246 12.69 8.21 -9.06
C LEU A 246 11.82 7.11 -9.66
N TRP A 247 10.55 7.43 -9.92
CA TRP A 247 9.67 6.54 -10.66
C TRP A 247 10.19 6.27 -12.08
N PRO A 248 10.09 5.04 -12.56
CA PRO A 248 10.48 4.72 -13.93
C PRO A 248 9.54 5.39 -14.93
N ASN A 249 10.07 5.70 -16.12
CA ASN A 249 9.25 6.11 -17.24
C ASN A 249 8.34 4.96 -17.69
N LEU A 250 7.03 5.21 -17.81
CA LEU A 250 6.03 4.17 -18.10
C LEU A 250 6.22 3.51 -19.47
N GLU A 251 6.64 4.26 -20.50
CA GLU A 251 6.90 3.70 -21.84
C GLU A 251 8.08 2.71 -21.80
N LYS A 252 9.18 3.11 -21.15
CA LYS A 252 10.33 2.22 -20.97
C LYS A 252 9.97 0.99 -20.15
N LEU A 253 9.19 1.17 -19.07
CA LEU A 253 8.72 0.08 -18.24
C LEU A 253 7.83 -0.90 -19.03
N SER A 254 6.93 -0.40 -19.87
CA SER A 254 6.09 -1.22 -20.75
C SER A 254 6.95 -2.07 -21.71
N ILE A 255 8.00 -1.49 -22.30
CA ILE A 255 8.94 -2.21 -23.15
C ILE A 255 9.66 -3.32 -22.37
N GLU A 256 10.10 -3.05 -21.15
CA GLU A 256 10.75 -4.05 -20.31
C GLU A 256 9.79 -5.20 -19.93
N VAL A 257 8.54 -4.89 -19.61
CA VAL A 257 7.49 -5.89 -19.33
C VAL A 257 7.23 -6.78 -20.55
N LEU A 258 7.16 -6.20 -21.74
CA LEU A 258 6.99 -6.95 -23.01
C LEU A 258 8.12 -7.94 -23.27
N LYS A 259 9.35 -7.67 -22.86
CA LYS A 259 10.48 -8.63 -22.99
C LYS A 259 10.27 -9.91 -22.16
N SER A 260 9.39 -9.88 -21.18
CA SER A 260 8.98 -11.05 -20.39
C SER A 260 7.71 -11.72 -20.92
N ASN A 261 7.27 -11.39 -22.15
CA ASN A 261 6.02 -11.86 -22.76
C ASN A 261 4.77 -11.50 -21.93
N GLN A 262 4.80 -10.36 -21.24
CA GLN A 262 3.70 -9.84 -20.44
C GLN A 262 3.31 -8.45 -20.95
N VAL A 263 2.12 -7.98 -20.56
CA VAL A 263 1.60 -6.66 -20.95
C VAL A 263 1.36 -5.84 -19.68
N LEU A 264 1.92 -4.63 -19.63
CA LEU A 264 1.63 -3.68 -18.58
C LEU A 264 0.24 -3.09 -18.80
N LYS A 265 -0.64 -3.24 -17.80
CA LYS A 265 -1.99 -2.65 -17.79
C LYS A 265 -2.16 -1.73 -16.59
N LYS A 266 -2.89 -0.64 -16.78
CA LYS A 266 -3.39 0.18 -15.68
C LYS A 266 -4.48 -0.58 -14.93
N ARG A 267 -4.54 -0.42 -13.61
CA ARG A 267 -5.60 -0.95 -12.76
C ARG A 267 -6.17 0.14 -11.83
N LEU A 268 -7.31 -0.16 -11.24
CA LEU A 268 -7.85 0.62 -10.12
C LEU A 268 -7.14 0.25 -8.82
N PRO A 269 -7.28 1.03 -7.72
CA PRO A 269 -6.77 0.64 -6.39
C PRO A 269 -7.46 -0.60 -5.80
N ILE A 270 -8.54 -1.06 -6.39
CA ILE A 270 -9.19 -2.33 -6.11
C ILE A 270 -8.94 -3.31 -7.26
N TYR A 271 -8.60 -4.56 -6.93
CA TYR A 271 -8.35 -5.59 -7.93
C TYR A 271 -9.66 -6.18 -8.50
N PRO A 272 -9.65 -6.66 -9.74
CA PRO A 272 -10.86 -7.16 -10.42
C PRO A 272 -11.67 -8.17 -9.62
N GLY A 273 -11.02 -9.10 -8.90
CA GLY A 273 -11.68 -10.11 -8.07
C GLY A 273 -12.49 -9.55 -6.90
N PHE A 274 -12.23 -8.30 -6.50
CA PHE A 274 -12.92 -7.62 -5.41
C PHE A 274 -13.99 -6.62 -5.89
N ILE A 275 -14.17 -6.43 -7.20
CA ILE A 275 -15.21 -5.54 -7.74
C ILE A 275 -16.57 -6.26 -7.70
N GLN A 276 -17.10 -6.38 -6.50
CA GLN A 276 -18.36 -7.08 -6.20
C GLN A 276 -19.12 -6.33 -5.10
N LYS A 277 -20.46 -6.45 -5.10
CA LYS A 277 -21.34 -5.79 -4.10
C LYS A 277 -21.05 -6.20 -2.65
N GLU A 278 -20.42 -7.32 -2.44
CA GLU A 278 -19.97 -7.77 -1.12
C GLU A 278 -18.85 -6.91 -0.55
N TRP A 279 -17.93 -6.43 -1.41
CA TRP A 279 -16.74 -5.67 -1.02
C TRP A 279 -16.91 -4.16 -1.11
N LEU A 280 -17.85 -3.69 -1.92
CA LEU A 280 -18.09 -2.27 -2.20
C LEU A 280 -19.50 -1.85 -1.77
N ASN A 281 -19.66 -0.60 -1.33
CA ASN A 281 -20.99 -0.03 -1.24
C ASN A 281 -21.57 0.23 -2.65
N GLU A 282 -22.88 0.43 -2.75
CA GLU A 282 -23.59 0.53 -4.02
C GLU A 282 -23.07 1.68 -4.90
N ILE A 283 -22.85 2.86 -4.30
CA ILE A 283 -22.36 4.06 -5.04
C ILE A 283 -20.97 3.81 -5.62
N MET A 284 -20.05 3.26 -4.82
CA MET A 284 -18.71 2.97 -5.27
C MET A 284 -18.69 1.85 -6.33
N PHE A 285 -19.53 0.84 -6.16
CA PHE A 285 -19.69 -0.25 -7.13
C PHE A 285 -20.16 0.26 -8.49
N GLU A 286 -21.18 1.13 -8.52
CA GLU A 286 -21.67 1.73 -9.77
C GLU A 286 -20.62 2.63 -10.42
N LYS A 287 -19.96 3.50 -9.62
CA LYS A 287 -18.91 4.39 -10.09
C LYS A 287 -17.78 3.61 -10.78
N ILE A 288 -17.33 2.51 -10.17
CA ILE A 288 -16.29 1.64 -10.71
C ILE A 288 -16.75 0.93 -11.98
N ASN A 289 -17.95 0.32 -11.99
CA ASN A 289 -18.44 -0.41 -13.15
C ASN A 289 -18.62 0.47 -14.41
N ASN A 290 -18.86 1.75 -14.25
CA ASN A 290 -18.98 2.67 -15.38
C ASN A 290 -17.66 2.87 -16.14
N ILE A 291 -16.51 2.65 -15.50
CA ILE A 291 -15.20 2.93 -16.09
C ILE A 291 -14.35 1.69 -16.39
N ILE A 292 -14.78 0.50 -16.02
CA ILE A 292 -14.05 -0.74 -16.26
C ILE A 292 -14.60 -1.53 -17.47
N ASP A 293 -13.71 -2.34 -18.06
CA ASP A 293 -14.05 -3.37 -19.05
C ASP A 293 -14.63 -4.64 -18.39
N THR A 294 -14.96 -5.63 -19.18
CA THR A 294 -15.48 -6.93 -18.73
C THR A 294 -14.49 -7.73 -17.87
N ASN A 295 -13.22 -7.38 -17.88
CA ASN A 295 -12.17 -8.03 -17.08
C ASN A 295 -11.87 -7.26 -15.79
N GLY A 296 -12.55 -6.14 -15.53
CA GLY A 296 -12.37 -5.32 -14.33
C GLY A 296 -11.21 -4.33 -14.40
N TYR A 297 -10.67 -4.08 -15.58
CA TYR A 297 -9.63 -3.05 -15.80
C TYR A 297 -10.23 -1.78 -16.37
N PRO A 298 -9.60 -0.60 -16.14
CA PRO A 298 -10.05 0.63 -16.77
C PRO A 298 -10.19 0.50 -18.29
N LYS A 299 -11.28 1.06 -18.84
CA LYS A 299 -11.48 1.16 -20.30
C LYS A 299 -10.40 2.06 -20.90
N GLU A 300 -9.83 1.67 -22.02
CA GLU A 300 -8.89 2.49 -22.81
C GLU A 300 -9.62 3.62 -23.55
#